data_08ec22a80bbc9a3fe912d170b244ab7a
#
_entry.id   08ec22a80bbc9a3fe912d170b244ab7a
#
_cell.length_a   1.000
_cell.length_b   1.000
_cell.length_c   1.000
_cell.angle_alpha   90.00
_cell.angle_beta   90.00
_cell.angle_gamma   90.00
#
_symmetry.space_group_name_H-M   'P 1'
#
loop_
_entity.id
_entity.type
_entity.pdbx_description
1 polymer ?
#
loop_
_entity_poly.entity_id
_entity_poly.type
_entity_poly.pdbx_seq_one_letter_code
_entity_poly.pdbx_strand_id
1 'polypeptide(L)'
;MKNTKLYKFVLLALFVALELVFRLIGLGRVPIGPLNMSFLTVPIAVGAMLLGPVQGMILGAVFGLCSLWDAVTGAGGMTNVFFGISPVHTVILCVVTRALMGLLTGLVFRAVRKIDKTNTIAYFVGAFSAPFLNTLLFMGYIVAAFYGTEYVQNLVAGKGATNPLMFVVLLVGLQGLIEMVVCTITGGAASKGVSAALKK
;
A
#
# COMPACT_ATOMS: atom_id res chain seq x y z
N MET A 1 15.28 -15.54 -27.89
CA MET A 1 14.84 -15.83 -26.51
C MET A 1 14.91 -14.54 -25.72
N LYS A 2 13.78 -13.93 -25.32
CA LYS A 2 13.82 -12.74 -24.44
C LYS A 2 14.43 -13.15 -23.09
N ASN A 3 15.49 -12.48 -22.67
CA ASN A 3 16.09 -12.72 -21.35
C ASN A 3 15.06 -12.35 -20.26
N THR A 4 14.37 -13.34 -19.76
CA THR A 4 13.22 -13.16 -18.84
C THR A 4 13.61 -12.42 -17.55
N LYS A 5 14.89 -12.55 -17.13
CA LYS A 5 15.41 -11.84 -15.94
C LYS A 5 15.59 -10.35 -16.24
N LEU A 6 16.20 -10.01 -17.36
CA LEU A 6 16.40 -8.62 -17.79
C LEU A 6 15.05 -7.91 -18.00
N TYR A 7 14.09 -8.58 -18.64
CA TYR A 7 12.74 -8.05 -18.85
C TYR A 7 12.04 -7.72 -17.54
N LYS A 8 12.06 -8.64 -16.55
CA LYS A 8 11.49 -8.39 -15.23
C LYS A 8 12.17 -7.25 -14.49
N PHE A 9 13.50 -7.14 -14.62
CA PHE A 9 14.26 -6.05 -14.01
C PHE A 9 13.89 -4.69 -14.61
N VAL A 10 13.79 -4.58 -15.93
CA VAL A 10 13.39 -3.34 -16.61
C VAL A 10 11.98 -2.93 -16.22
N LEU A 11 11.02 -3.88 -16.17
CA LEU A 11 9.66 -3.59 -15.73
C LEU A 11 9.62 -3.17 -14.26
N LEU A 12 10.38 -3.80 -13.39
CA LEU A 12 10.46 -3.41 -11.99
C LEU A 12 10.98 -1.97 -11.86
N ALA A 13 12.05 -1.63 -12.58
CA ALA A 13 12.59 -0.27 -12.59
C ALA A 13 11.56 0.75 -13.11
N LEU A 14 10.75 0.39 -14.11
CA LEU A 14 9.67 1.23 -14.62
C LEU A 14 8.59 1.47 -13.56
N PHE A 15 8.18 0.43 -12.80
CA PHE A 15 7.21 0.59 -11.72
C PHE A 15 7.77 1.43 -10.56
N VAL A 16 9.04 1.27 -10.20
CA VAL A 16 9.70 2.14 -9.22
C VAL A 16 9.69 3.60 -9.70
N ALA A 17 10.05 3.83 -10.96
CA ALA A 17 9.99 5.19 -11.54
C ALA A 17 8.57 5.76 -11.50
N LEU A 18 7.56 4.94 -11.81
CA LEU A 18 6.15 5.35 -11.75
C LEU A 18 5.71 5.72 -10.32
N GLU A 19 6.15 4.97 -9.30
CA GLU A 19 5.89 5.32 -7.89
C GLU A 19 6.52 6.68 -7.53
N LEU A 20 7.76 6.92 -7.95
CA LEU A 20 8.44 8.19 -7.69
C LEU A 20 7.74 9.35 -8.41
N VAL A 21 7.27 9.15 -9.65
CA VAL A 21 6.47 10.14 -10.38
C VAL A 21 5.16 10.41 -9.66
N PHE A 22 4.41 9.38 -9.26
CA PHE A 22 3.16 9.56 -8.51
C PHE A 22 3.38 10.34 -7.22
N ARG A 23 4.52 10.11 -6.55
CA ARG A 23 4.88 10.89 -5.38
C ARG A 23 5.15 12.36 -5.72
N LEU A 24 5.92 12.64 -6.79
CA LEU A 24 6.28 14.00 -7.21
C LEU A 24 5.07 14.83 -7.62
N ILE A 25 4.08 14.25 -8.29
CA ILE A 25 2.85 14.93 -8.70
C ILE A 25 1.78 14.99 -7.59
N GLY A 26 2.11 14.54 -6.38
CA GLY A 26 1.22 14.62 -5.22
C GLY A 26 0.23 13.46 -5.05
N LEU A 27 0.13 12.53 -6.00
CA LEU A 27 -0.74 11.34 -5.87
C LEU A 27 -0.23 10.32 -4.84
N GLY A 28 1.04 10.41 -4.48
CA GLY A 28 1.63 9.58 -3.44
C GLY A 28 1.19 9.98 -2.02
N ARG A 29 0.63 11.18 -1.86
CA ARG A 29 0.24 11.72 -0.56
C ARG A 29 -0.82 12.80 -0.72
N VAL A 30 -2.07 12.38 -0.74
CA VAL A 30 -3.22 13.29 -0.72
C VAL A 30 -3.68 13.44 0.73
N PRO A 31 -3.48 14.60 1.39
CA PRO A 31 -3.83 14.77 2.79
C PRO A 31 -5.35 14.76 2.97
N ILE A 32 -5.83 13.87 3.84
CA ILE A 32 -7.25 13.79 4.24
C ILE A 32 -7.30 13.61 5.75
N GLY A 33 -7.43 14.71 6.49
CA GLY A 33 -7.38 14.71 7.94
C GLY A 33 -5.99 14.30 8.48
N PRO A 34 -5.90 13.44 9.52
CA PRO A 34 -4.62 13.05 10.12
C PRO A 34 -3.84 12.03 9.30
N LEU A 35 -4.48 11.39 8.34
CA LEU A 35 -3.89 10.41 7.43
C LEU A 35 -3.69 10.99 6.02
N ASN A 36 -2.79 10.37 5.28
CA ASN A 36 -2.59 10.65 3.87
C ASN A 36 -3.15 9.48 3.03
N MET A 37 -4.03 9.77 2.09
CA MET A 37 -4.46 8.81 1.07
C MET A 37 -3.34 8.65 0.04
N SER A 38 -3.06 7.42 -0.38
CA SER A 38 -1.97 7.15 -1.32
C SER A 38 -2.41 6.26 -2.46
N PHE A 39 -2.31 6.77 -3.68
CA PHE A 39 -2.52 5.97 -4.88
C PHE A 39 -1.29 5.16 -5.31
N LEU A 40 -0.22 5.16 -4.52
CA LEU A 40 0.95 4.29 -4.74
C LEU A 40 0.61 2.79 -4.63
N THR A 41 -0.49 2.45 -3.97
CA THR A 41 -1.01 1.08 -3.92
C THR A 41 -1.37 0.54 -5.32
N VAL A 42 -1.72 1.42 -6.29
CA VAL A 42 -2.04 1.02 -7.67
C VAL A 42 -0.82 0.42 -8.40
N PRO A 43 0.31 1.15 -8.59
CA PRO A 43 1.48 0.59 -9.26
C PRO A 43 2.06 -0.62 -8.51
N ILE A 44 2.00 -0.66 -7.19
CA ILE A 44 2.44 -1.81 -6.39
C ILE A 44 1.57 -3.04 -6.69
N ALA A 45 0.24 -2.88 -6.69
CA ALA A 45 -0.68 -3.97 -7.03
C ALA A 45 -0.43 -4.51 -8.43
N VAL A 46 -0.32 -3.62 -9.42
CA VAL A 46 -0.04 -3.99 -10.82
C VAL A 46 1.30 -4.73 -10.92
N GLY A 47 2.36 -4.18 -10.33
CA GLY A 47 3.68 -4.79 -10.31
C GLY A 47 3.71 -6.15 -9.61
N ALA A 48 3.06 -6.29 -8.45
CA ALA A 48 2.94 -7.55 -7.72
C ALA A 48 2.21 -8.63 -8.52
N MET A 49 1.15 -8.27 -9.24
CA MET A 49 0.38 -9.18 -10.07
C MET A 49 1.11 -9.61 -11.35
N LEU A 50 1.82 -8.70 -11.99
CA LEU A 50 2.51 -8.97 -13.27
C LEU A 50 3.89 -9.61 -13.09
N LEU A 51 4.67 -9.15 -12.12
CA LEU A 51 6.05 -9.57 -11.90
C LEU A 51 6.18 -10.64 -10.84
N GLY A 52 5.31 -10.62 -9.84
CA GLY A 52 5.23 -11.60 -8.76
C GLY A 52 5.42 -11.03 -7.35
N PRO A 53 5.24 -11.87 -6.29
CA PRO A 53 5.22 -11.42 -4.91
C PRO A 53 6.52 -10.76 -4.43
N VAL A 54 7.68 -11.26 -4.83
CA VAL A 54 8.98 -10.69 -4.43
C VAL A 54 9.14 -9.29 -5.02
N GLN A 55 8.76 -9.09 -6.26
CA GLN A 55 8.79 -7.76 -6.90
C GLN A 55 7.78 -6.82 -6.26
N GLY A 56 6.59 -7.33 -5.89
CA GLY A 56 5.61 -6.60 -5.09
C GLY A 56 6.18 -6.15 -3.74
N MET A 57 6.93 -7.03 -3.06
CA MET A 57 7.65 -6.69 -1.82
C MET A 57 8.66 -5.56 -2.02
N ILE A 58 9.42 -5.58 -3.11
CA ILE A 58 10.39 -4.52 -3.42
C ILE A 58 9.67 -3.19 -3.66
N LEU A 59 8.60 -3.17 -4.47
CA LEU A 59 7.78 -1.97 -4.70
C LEU A 59 7.17 -1.46 -3.39
N GLY A 60 6.61 -2.33 -2.57
CA GLY A 60 6.12 -1.95 -1.25
C GLY A 60 7.20 -1.37 -0.34
N ALA A 61 8.43 -1.90 -0.40
CA ALA A 61 9.57 -1.35 0.33
C ALA A 61 9.96 0.06 -0.18
N VAL A 62 9.95 0.29 -1.49
CA VAL A 62 10.17 1.63 -2.09
C VAL A 62 9.13 2.63 -1.58
N PHE A 63 7.85 2.26 -1.62
CA PHE A 63 6.78 3.06 -1.03
C PHE A 63 7.04 3.33 0.46
N GLY A 64 7.46 2.31 1.21
CA GLY A 64 7.78 2.42 2.63
C GLY A 64 8.93 3.39 2.90
N LEU A 65 9.99 3.36 2.10
CA LEU A 65 11.10 4.30 2.19
C LEU A 65 10.66 5.72 1.87
N CYS A 66 9.80 5.91 0.88
CA CYS A 66 9.19 7.20 0.59
C CYS A 66 8.39 7.74 1.80
N SER A 67 7.60 6.89 2.44
CA SER A 67 6.83 7.25 3.63
C SER A 67 7.71 7.54 4.85
N LEU A 68 8.80 6.79 5.01
CA LEU A 68 9.78 7.05 6.06
C LEU A 68 10.48 8.39 5.84
N TRP A 69 10.84 8.71 4.60
CA TRP A 69 11.38 10.03 4.27
C TRP A 69 10.42 11.15 4.66
N ASP A 70 9.11 11.00 4.39
CA ASP A 70 8.10 11.96 4.79
C ASP A 70 7.99 12.08 6.32
N ALA A 71 8.11 10.97 7.04
CA ALA A 71 8.11 10.95 8.51
C ALA A 71 9.30 11.73 9.08
N VAL A 72 10.49 11.58 8.48
CA VAL A 72 11.72 12.29 8.92
C VAL A 72 11.67 13.77 8.59
N THR A 73 11.19 14.13 7.38
CA THR A 73 11.18 15.52 6.89
C THR A 73 10.00 16.37 7.38
N GLY A 74 9.12 15.81 8.21
CA GLY A 74 7.97 16.53 8.75
C GLY A 74 6.74 16.52 7.83
N ALA A 75 6.86 15.97 6.64
CA ALA A 75 5.78 15.94 5.66
C ALA A 75 4.80 14.77 5.87
N GLY A 76 5.09 13.88 6.82
CA GLY A 76 4.38 12.61 7.01
C GLY A 76 3.07 12.69 7.80
N GLY A 77 2.70 13.85 8.35
CA GLY A 77 1.53 13.95 9.21
C GLY A 77 1.69 13.08 10.46
N MET A 78 0.78 12.11 10.66
CA MET A 78 0.81 11.19 11.80
C MET A 78 2.14 10.41 11.92
N THR A 79 2.75 10.00 10.81
CA THR A 79 4.01 9.23 10.84
C THR A 79 5.20 10.08 11.30
N ASN A 80 5.14 11.40 11.12
CA ASN A 80 6.15 12.32 11.66
C ASN A 80 6.08 12.36 13.20
N VAL A 81 4.86 12.43 13.76
CA VAL A 81 4.68 12.36 15.22
C VAL A 81 5.21 11.04 15.77
N PHE A 82 4.90 9.91 15.13
CA PHE A 82 5.40 8.60 15.51
C PHE A 82 6.92 8.50 15.42
N PHE A 83 7.54 9.16 14.45
CA PHE A 83 9.00 9.20 14.35
C PHE A 83 9.62 9.93 15.56
N GLY A 84 9.00 11.00 16.04
CA GLY A 84 9.39 11.69 17.27
C GLY A 84 9.24 10.83 18.54
N ILE A 85 8.23 9.96 18.58
CA ILE A 85 7.97 9.07 19.73
C ILE A 85 8.93 7.86 19.71
N SER A 86 9.04 7.18 18.56
CA SER A 86 9.89 5.99 18.41
C SER A 86 10.32 5.80 16.94
N PRO A 87 11.55 6.20 16.59
CA PRO A 87 12.08 6.01 15.25
C PRO A 87 12.07 4.55 14.79
N VAL A 88 12.42 3.60 15.66
CA VAL A 88 12.48 2.17 15.34
C VAL A 88 11.10 1.63 14.93
N HIS A 89 10.08 1.88 15.75
CA HIS A 89 8.71 1.47 15.43
C HIS A 89 8.19 2.17 14.18
N THR A 90 8.61 3.41 13.91
CA THR A 90 8.20 4.13 12.69
C THR A 90 8.87 3.54 11.44
N VAL A 91 10.12 3.09 11.51
CA VAL A 91 10.74 2.36 10.40
C VAL A 91 9.97 1.07 10.09
N ILE A 92 9.63 0.29 11.12
CA ILE A 92 8.83 -0.93 10.94
C ILE A 92 7.45 -0.58 10.35
N LEU A 93 6.78 0.42 10.91
CA LEU A 93 5.47 0.90 10.44
C LEU A 93 5.51 1.35 8.97
N CYS A 94 6.53 2.09 8.57
CA CYS A 94 6.62 2.61 7.21
C CYS A 94 7.12 1.56 6.21
N VAL A 95 8.20 0.84 6.52
CA VAL A 95 8.89 -0.01 5.53
C VAL A 95 8.40 -1.45 5.58
N VAL A 96 8.38 -2.07 6.76
CA VAL A 96 8.07 -3.50 6.87
C VAL A 96 6.61 -3.78 6.53
N THR A 97 5.67 -2.99 7.04
CA THR A 97 4.23 -3.20 6.75
C THR A 97 3.93 -3.08 5.26
N ARG A 98 4.56 -2.13 4.56
CA ARG A 98 4.36 -1.93 3.12
C ARG A 98 5.05 -2.97 2.26
N ALA A 99 6.24 -3.41 2.64
CA ALA A 99 6.90 -4.54 1.99
C ALA A 99 6.06 -5.82 2.11
N LEU A 100 5.52 -6.09 3.30
CA LEU A 100 4.60 -7.21 3.53
C LEU A 100 3.31 -7.06 2.72
N MET A 101 2.73 -5.88 2.64
CA MET A 101 1.56 -5.60 1.81
C MET A 101 1.82 -5.99 0.36
N GLY A 102 2.92 -5.54 -0.24
CA GLY A 102 3.26 -5.86 -1.63
C GLY A 102 3.51 -7.36 -1.85
N LEU A 103 4.18 -8.03 -0.90
CA LEU A 103 4.38 -9.48 -0.92
C LEU A 103 3.05 -10.23 -0.89
N LEU A 104 2.21 -9.91 0.09
CA LEU A 104 0.92 -10.57 0.30
C LEU A 104 -0.05 -10.33 -0.86
N THR A 105 -0.08 -9.14 -1.42
CA THR A 105 -0.85 -8.83 -2.64
C THR A 105 -0.51 -9.78 -3.79
N GLY A 106 0.78 -9.99 -4.05
CA GLY A 106 1.22 -10.94 -5.07
C GLY A 106 0.89 -12.40 -4.75
N LEU A 107 0.91 -12.79 -3.45
CA LEU A 107 0.52 -14.12 -3.01
C LEU A 107 -1.00 -14.34 -3.14
N VAL A 108 -1.82 -13.37 -2.72
CA VAL A 108 -3.28 -13.42 -2.90
C VAL A 108 -3.64 -13.56 -4.38
N PHE A 109 -3.03 -12.73 -5.24
CA PHE A 109 -3.24 -12.84 -6.68
C PHE A 109 -2.90 -14.25 -7.21
N ARG A 110 -1.75 -14.81 -6.82
CA ARG A 110 -1.37 -16.18 -7.24
C ARG A 110 -2.34 -17.25 -6.74
N ALA A 111 -2.82 -17.11 -5.51
CA ALA A 111 -3.77 -18.07 -4.93
C ALA A 111 -5.11 -18.01 -5.66
N VAL A 112 -5.67 -16.82 -5.84
CA VAL A 112 -6.95 -16.64 -6.54
C VAL A 112 -6.85 -17.07 -8.00
N ARG A 113 -5.73 -16.76 -8.67
CA ARG A 113 -5.54 -17.15 -10.08
C ARG A 113 -5.54 -18.65 -10.33
N LYS A 114 -5.21 -19.46 -9.33
CA LYS A 114 -5.28 -20.95 -9.46
C LYS A 114 -6.71 -21.46 -9.59
N ILE A 115 -7.68 -20.74 -9.03
CA ILE A 115 -9.10 -21.12 -8.99
C ILE A 115 -9.97 -20.29 -9.96
N ASP A 116 -9.45 -19.16 -10.44
CA ASP A 116 -10.16 -18.25 -11.35
C ASP A 116 -10.14 -18.79 -12.78
N LYS A 117 -11.25 -19.38 -13.21
CA LYS A 117 -11.46 -19.87 -14.57
C LYS A 117 -11.59 -18.75 -15.61
N THR A 118 -12.01 -17.55 -15.18
CA THR A 118 -12.28 -16.41 -16.08
C THR A 118 -11.02 -15.61 -16.41
N ASN A 119 -9.93 -15.79 -15.65
CA ASN A 119 -8.72 -14.98 -15.71
C ASN A 119 -9.01 -13.47 -15.57
N THR A 120 -10.06 -13.12 -14.85
CA THR A 120 -10.51 -11.73 -14.64
C THR A 120 -10.62 -11.41 -13.17
N ILE A 121 -11.30 -12.26 -12.39
CA ILE A 121 -11.57 -12.05 -10.97
C ILE A 121 -10.26 -11.90 -10.20
N ALA A 122 -9.25 -12.69 -10.52
CA ALA A 122 -7.95 -12.64 -9.85
C ALA A 122 -7.31 -11.25 -9.92
N TYR A 123 -7.44 -10.52 -11.03
CA TYR A 123 -6.88 -9.18 -11.16
C TYR A 123 -7.59 -8.16 -10.27
N PHE A 124 -8.92 -8.23 -10.18
CA PHE A 124 -9.68 -7.30 -9.32
C PHE A 124 -9.48 -7.63 -7.83
N VAL A 125 -9.46 -8.91 -7.45
CA VAL A 125 -9.16 -9.34 -6.07
C VAL A 125 -7.73 -8.98 -5.68
N GLY A 126 -6.77 -9.17 -6.58
CA GLY A 126 -5.38 -8.76 -6.36
C GLY A 126 -5.26 -7.25 -6.18
N ALA A 127 -5.94 -6.46 -7.03
CA ALA A 127 -5.94 -5.01 -6.91
C ALA A 127 -6.61 -4.50 -5.63
N PHE A 128 -7.73 -5.12 -5.21
CA PHE A 128 -8.41 -4.82 -3.94
C PHE A 128 -7.52 -5.17 -2.73
N SER A 129 -6.78 -6.27 -2.81
CA SER A 129 -5.98 -6.74 -1.67
C SER A 129 -4.86 -5.76 -1.28
N ALA A 130 -4.32 -4.97 -2.20
CA ALA A 130 -3.24 -4.05 -1.91
C ALA A 130 -3.66 -2.93 -0.92
N PRO A 131 -4.67 -2.09 -1.19
CA PRO A 131 -5.10 -1.06 -0.25
C PRO A 131 -5.72 -1.67 1.02
N PHE A 132 -6.40 -2.81 0.92
CA PHE A 132 -6.94 -3.50 2.08
C PHE A 132 -5.82 -3.95 3.04
N LEU A 133 -4.79 -4.64 2.52
CA LEU A 133 -3.64 -5.08 3.31
C LEU A 133 -2.80 -3.89 3.80
N ASN A 134 -2.69 -2.82 3.01
CA ASN A 134 -2.04 -1.59 3.46
C ASN A 134 -2.71 -1.05 4.72
N THR A 135 -4.03 -0.90 4.69
CA THR A 135 -4.80 -0.45 5.85
C THR A 135 -4.68 -1.41 7.02
N LEU A 136 -4.88 -2.71 6.78
CA LEU A 136 -4.85 -3.72 7.83
C LEU A 136 -3.50 -3.78 8.56
N LEU A 137 -2.39 -3.85 7.80
CA LEU A 137 -1.05 -3.97 8.38
C LEU A 137 -0.59 -2.66 9.01
N PHE A 138 -0.86 -1.53 8.35
CA PHE A 138 -0.45 -0.22 8.84
C PHE A 138 -1.20 0.17 10.12
N MET A 139 -2.53 0.10 10.08
CA MET A 139 -3.37 0.43 11.24
C MET A 139 -3.24 -0.62 12.35
N GLY A 140 -3.14 -1.90 11.98
CA GLY A 140 -2.87 -2.98 12.94
C GLY A 140 -1.57 -2.75 13.71
N TYR A 141 -0.51 -2.30 13.03
CA TYR A 141 0.76 -1.98 13.68
C TYR A 141 0.66 -0.71 14.54
N ILE A 142 -0.08 0.32 14.12
CA ILE A 142 -0.34 1.52 14.93
C ILE A 142 -1.03 1.12 16.24
N VAL A 143 -2.05 0.28 16.16
CA VAL A 143 -2.75 -0.21 17.37
C VAL A 143 -1.81 -1.04 18.24
N ALA A 144 -0.96 -1.89 17.65
CA ALA A 144 -0.06 -2.73 18.44
C ALA A 144 1.07 -1.95 19.13
N ALA A 145 1.65 -0.94 18.46
CA ALA A 145 2.86 -0.26 18.92
C ALA A 145 2.62 1.13 19.51
N PHE A 146 1.59 1.85 19.07
CA PHE A 146 1.37 3.26 19.40
C PHE A 146 0.03 3.54 20.10
N TYR A 147 -0.87 2.56 20.27
CA TYR A 147 -2.19 2.79 20.83
C TYR A 147 -2.16 3.45 22.22
N GLY A 148 -1.19 3.09 23.07
CA GLY A 148 -1.01 3.65 24.41
C GLY A 148 -0.36 5.04 24.47
N THR A 149 0.03 5.61 23.32
CA THR A 149 0.65 6.95 23.28
C THR A 149 -0.40 8.04 23.46
N GLU A 150 -0.02 9.15 24.10
CA GLU A 150 -0.90 10.29 24.32
C GLU A 150 -1.49 10.82 23.01
N TYR A 151 -0.69 10.88 21.96
CA TYR A 151 -1.13 11.31 20.62
C TYR A 151 -2.28 10.45 20.08
N VAL A 152 -2.15 9.12 20.14
CA VAL A 152 -3.20 8.20 19.66
C VAL A 152 -4.42 8.27 20.56
N GLN A 153 -4.26 8.35 21.88
CA GLN A 153 -5.37 8.46 22.82
C GLN A 153 -6.17 9.76 22.61
N ASN A 154 -5.51 10.87 22.29
CA ASN A 154 -6.16 12.12 21.93
C ASN A 154 -6.98 11.97 20.62
N LEU A 155 -6.49 11.22 19.62
CA LEU A 155 -7.25 10.91 18.41
C LEU A 155 -8.44 9.98 18.69
N VAL A 156 -8.26 8.99 19.56
CA VAL A 156 -9.34 8.08 20.01
C VAL A 156 -10.47 8.86 20.67
N ALA A 157 -10.11 9.74 21.62
CA ALA A 157 -11.07 10.61 22.31
C ALA A 157 -11.76 11.59 21.35
N GLY A 158 -10.99 12.25 20.49
CA GLY A 158 -11.49 13.21 19.50
C GLY A 158 -12.41 12.59 18.44
N LYS A 159 -12.28 11.28 18.17
CA LYS A 159 -13.17 10.52 17.27
C LYS A 159 -14.33 9.83 18.01
N GLY A 160 -14.36 9.87 19.34
CA GLY A 160 -15.37 9.17 20.15
C GLY A 160 -15.28 7.65 20.05
N ALA A 161 -14.08 7.11 19.75
CA ALA A 161 -13.91 5.67 19.62
C ALA A 161 -13.85 5.01 21.01
N THR A 162 -14.59 3.92 21.19
CA THR A 162 -14.66 3.18 22.45
C THR A 162 -13.72 1.97 22.50
N ASN A 163 -13.22 1.55 21.35
CA ASN A 163 -12.31 0.40 21.23
C ASN A 163 -11.34 0.58 20.03
N PRO A 164 -10.22 -0.19 19.99
CA PRO A 164 -9.23 -0.05 18.91
C PRO A 164 -9.78 -0.28 17.51
N LEU A 165 -10.73 -1.20 17.34
CA LEU A 165 -11.32 -1.50 16.03
C LEU A 165 -12.19 -0.34 15.55
N MET A 166 -13.00 0.24 16.43
CA MET A 166 -13.79 1.42 16.13
C MET A 166 -12.89 2.62 15.79
N PHE A 167 -11.77 2.78 16.51
CA PHE A 167 -10.78 3.80 16.19
C PHE A 167 -10.25 3.65 14.75
N VAL A 168 -9.86 2.44 14.34
CA VAL A 168 -9.40 2.18 12.97
C VAL A 168 -10.48 2.54 11.95
N VAL A 169 -11.72 2.07 12.16
CA VAL A 169 -12.86 2.36 11.26
C VAL A 169 -13.15 3.85 11.15
N LEU A 170 -13.17 4.56 12.27
CA LEU A 170 -13.45 6.01 12.29
C LEU A 170 -12.28 6.85 11.75
N LEU A 171 -11.04 6.36 11.88
CA LEU A 171 -9.87 7.08 11.40
C LEU A 171 -9.67 6.91 9.90
N VAL A 172 -9.75 5.67 9.41
CA VAL A 172 -9.56 5.33 7.99
C VAL A 172 -10.83 5.60 7.17
N GLY A 173 -11.98 5.19 7.70
CA GLY A 173 -13.32 5.49 7.22
C GLY A 173 -13.48 5.62 5.70
N LEU A 174 -14.03 6.75 5.27
CA LEU A 174 -14.31 7.04 3.86
C LEU A 174 -13.04 7.03 2.98
N GLN A 175 -11.92 7.49 3.51
CA GLN A 175 -10.64 7.53 2.79
C GLN A 175 -10.20 6.13 2.33
N GLY A 176 -10.21 5.15 3.23
CA GLY A 176 -9.83 3.78 2.89
C GLY A 176 -10.77 3.13 1.89
N LEU A 177 -12.08 3.43 1.99
CA LEU A 177 -13.06 2.96 1.01
C LEU A 177 -12.78 3.53 -0.40
N ILE A 178 -12.52 4.82 -0.51
CA ILE A 178 -12.19 5.47 -1.79
C ILE A 178 -10.91 4.84 -2.37
N GLU A 179 -9.87 4.67 -1.55
CA GLU A 179 -8.61 4.06 -1.99
C GLU A 179 -8.84 2.61 -2.48
N MET A 180 -9.64 1.80 -1.76
CA MET A 180 -9.99 0.45 -2.17
C MET A 180 -10.74 0.41 -3.50
N VAL A 181 -11.75 1.26 -3.68
CA VAL A 181 -12.54 1.32 -4.92
C VAL A 181 -11.67 1.76 -6.10
N VAL A 182 -10.93 2.86 -5.96
CA VAL A 182 -10.08 3.39 -7.03
C VAL A 182 -8.99 2.37 -7.40
N CYS A 183 -8.28 1.80 -6.42
CA CYS A 183 -7.24 0.82 -6.70
C CYS A 183 -7.81 -0.46 -7.34
N THR A 184 -8.97 -0.92 -6.91
CA THR A 184 -9.62 -2.11 -7.49
C THR A 184 -9.94 -1.90 -8.96
N ILE A 185 -10.55 -0.77 -9.30
CA ILE A 185 -10.95 -0.48 -10.70
C ILE A 185 -9.71 -0.23 -11.55
N THR A 186 -8.86 0.71 -11.15
CA THR A 186 -7.70 1.13 -11.97
C THR A 186 -6.62 0.05 -12.02
N GLY A 187 -6.25 -0.53 -10.87
CA GLY A 187 -5.24 -1.56 -10.77
C GLY A 187 -5.67 -2.88 -11.43
N GLY A 188 -6.94 -3.27 -11.25
CA GLY A 188 -7.51 -4.46 -11.89
C GLY A 188 -7.56 -4.34 -13.41
N ALA A 189 -8.09 -3.23 -13.92
CA ALA A 189 -8.16 -2.96 -15.35
C ALA A 189 -6.77 -2.84 -15.99
N ALA A 190 -5.87 -2.06 -15.38
CA ALA A 190 -4.49 -1.91 -15.85
C ALA A 190 -3.74 -3.23 -15.89
N SER A 191 -3.80 -4.03 -14.82
CA SER A 191 -3.11 -5.33 -14.76
C SER A 191 -3.62 -6.30 -15.81
N LYS A 192 -4.93 -6.37 -16.00
CA LYS A 192 -5.54 -7.22 -17.03
C LYS A 192 -5.15 -6.76 -18.43
N GLY A 193 -5.22 -5.45 -18.70
CA GLY A 193 -4.85 -4.86 -19.99
C GLY A 193 -3.38 -5.10 -20.34
N VAL A 194 -2.47 -4.79 -19.43
CA VAL A 194 -1.03 -5.03 -19.61
C VAL A 194 -0.73 -6.52 -19.77
N SER A 195 -1.35 -7.39 -18.97
CA SER A 195 -1.17 -8.84 -19.11
C SER A 195 -1.63 -9.35 -20.48
N ALA A 196 -2.70 -8.80 -21.04
CA ALA A 196 -3.18 -9.15 -22.38
C ALA A 196 -2.21 -8.65 -23.49
N ALA A 197 -1.67 -7.44 -23.35
CA ALA A 197 -0.68 -6.88 -24.27
C ALA A 197 0.65 -7.64 -24.27
N LEU A 198 1.08 -8.13 -23.10
CA LEU A 198 2.34 -8.88 -22.95
C LEU A 198 2.27 -10.33 -23.46
N LYS A 199 1.08 -10.87 -23.69
CA LYS A 199 0.89 -12.22 -24.26
C LYS A 199 0.91 -12.23 -25.80
N LYS A 200 0.82 -11.07 -26.44
CA LYS A 200 1.03 -10.88 -27.88
C LYS A 200 2.52 -10.71 -28.19
#